data_5ac526b6cf10221528484edfef462076
#
_entry.id   5ac526b6cf10221528484edfef462076
#
_cell.length_a   1.000
_cell.length_b   1.000
_cell.length_c   1.000
_cell.angle_alpha   90.00
_cell.angle_beta   90.00
_cell.angle_gamma   90.00
#
_symmetry.space_group_name_H-M   'P 1'
#
loop_
_entity.id
_entity.type
_entity.pdbx_description
1 polymer ?
#
loop_
_entity_poly.entity_id
_entity_poly.type
_entity_poly.pdbx_seq_one_letter_code
_entity_poly.pdbx_strand_id
1 'polypeptide(L)'
;MRQEIRLPPEIDDIEIPKRIEQWVADSMSRIEAFQDRWLKTKIEQFVAADYRLVYQTLRWIKDQELLIGRAFLEWGSGFAVVSCLATELGFDAVGIESEHDLLLQGIKTIDHSGAPVQLVQGNFLPPGAEALAPDTTLPSLGHGGPNGYDEVDMEIDDFAVIYSYPWPGEGVFHESVFERFAAIGAVLVMFCGPYEMRMLRKVK
;
A
#
# COMPACT_ATOMS: atom_id res chain seq x y z
N MET A 1 12.62 -8.99 14.61
CA MET A 1 12.18 -8.04 15.65
C MET A 1 11.81 -6.71 14.99
N ARG A 2 10.74 -6.06 15.43
CA ARG A 2 10.23 -4.79 14.88
C ARG A 2 10.17 -3.72 15.96
N GLN A 3 10.37 -2.48 15.55
CA GLN A 3 10.29 -1.29 16.38
C GLN A 3 9.17 -0.39 15.84
N GLU A 4 8.30 0.07 16.72
CA GLU A 4 7.27 1.04 16.34
C GLU A 4 7.89 2.42 16.10
N ILE A 5 7.46 3.06 15.01
CA ILE A 5 7.77 4.45 14.68
C ILE A 5 6.51 5.26 14.97
N ARG A 6 6.61 6.24 15.87
CA ARG A 6 5.48 7.09 16.20
C ARG A 6 5.43 8.29 15.25
N LEU A 7 4.26 8.51 14.68
CA LEU A 7 3.99 9.75 13.96
C LEU A 7 3.95 10.93 14.91
N PRO A 8 4.42 12.10 14.46
CA PRO A 8 4.24 13.33 15.24
C PRO A 8 2.75 13.69 15.29
N PRO A 9 2.29 14.33 16.39
CA PRO A 9 0.90 14.79 16.50
C PRO A 9 0.52 15.78 15.40
N GLU A 10 1.51 16.50 14.87
CA GLU A 10 1.35 17.55 13.84
C GLU A 10 1.47 16.98 12.42
N ILE A 11 1.25 15.67 12.21
CA ILE A 11 1.36 15.08 10.89
C ILE A 11 0.42 15.75 9.86
N ASP A 12 -0.75 16.18 10.31
CA ASP A 12 -1.76 16.86 9.50
C ASP A 12 -1.35 18.29 9.08
N ASP A 13 -0.34 18.89 9.74
CA ASP A 13 0.20 20.21 9.41
C ASP A 13 1.15 20.15 8.20
N ILE A 14 1.56 18.97 7.76
CA ILE A 14 2.40 18.81 6.57
C ILE A 14 1.60 19.26 5.34
N GLU A 15 2.09 20.32 4.71
CA GLU A 15 1.45 20.93 3.54
C GLU A 15 1.42 19.96 2.36
N ILE A 16 0.25 19.80 1.76
CA ILE A 16 0.05 19.02 0.53
C ILE A 16 -0.02 20.01 -0.64
N PRO A 17 0.83 19.86 -1.67
CA PRO A 17 0.76 20.71 -2.84
C PRO A 17 -0.63 20.68 -3.48
N LYS A 18 -1.16 21.84 -3.89
CA LYS A 18 -2.50 21.96 -4.48
C LYS A 18 -2.76 21.01 -5.64
N ARG A 19 -1.73 20.74 -6.47
CA ARG A 19 -1.85 19.77 -7.56
C ARG A 19 -2.11 18.35 -7.06
N ILE A 20 -1.51 17.96 -5.92
CA ILE A 20 -1.72 16.66 -5.30
C ILE A 20 -3.10 16.61 -4.65
N GLU A 21 -3.54 17.67 -3.98
CA GLU A 21 -4.91 17.75 -3.43
C GLU A 21 -5.97 17.58 -4.51
N GLN A 22 -5.82 18.28 -5.64
CA GLN A 22 -6.75 18.15 -6.77
C GLN A 22 -6.73 16.74 -7.34
N TRP A 23 -5.55 16.17 -7.54
CA TRP A 23 -5.41 14.82 -8.07
C TRP A 23 -6.00 13.75 -7.14
N VAL A 24 -5.84 13.91 -5.81
CA VAL A 24 -6.50 13.04 -4.81
C VAL A 24 -8.02 13.18 -4.90
N ALA A 25 -8.56 14.40 -5.00
CA ALA A 25 -10.00 14.63 -5.14
C ALA A 25 -10.56 14.00 -6.41
N ASP A 26 -9.86 14.11 -7.55
CA ASP A 26 -10.25 13.48 -8.82
C ASP A 26 -10.22 11.96 -8.72
N SER A 27 -9.23 11.40 -8.03
CA SER A 27 -9.12 9.95 -7.78
C SER A 27 -10.25 9.46 -6.90
N MET A 28 -10.59 10.19 -5.83
CA MET A 28 -11.74 9.87 -4.96
C MET A 28 -13.05 9.86 -5.74
N SER A 29 -13.30 10.87 -6.59
CA SER A 29 -14.50 10.92 -7.41
C SER A 29 -14.62 9.74 -8.38
N ARG A 30 -13.49 9.25 -8.91
CA ARG A 30 -13.44 8.04 -9.75
C ARG A 30 -13.74 6.77 -8.95
N ILE A 31 -13.21 6.69 -7.72
CA ILE A 31 -13.47 5.56 -6.80
C ILE A 31 -14.95 5.52 -6.44
N GLU A 32 -15.54 6.63 -6.03
CA GLU A 32 -16.97 6.74 -5.71
C GLU A 32 -17.84 6.31 -6.90
N ALA A 33 -17.56 6.83 -8.09
CA ALA A 33 -18.28 6.47 -9.31
C ALA A 33 -18.09 4.98 -9.69
N PHE A 34 -17.01 4.36 -9.31
CA PHE A 34 -16.79 2.93 -9.48
C PHE A 34 -17.60 2.13 -8.46
N GLN A 35 -17.55 2.50 -7.19
CA GLN A 35 -18.28 1.86 -6.11
C GLN A 35 -19.81 1.92 -6.35
N ASP A 36 -20.34 3.04 -6.82
CA ASP A 36 -21.77 3.19 -7.15
C ASP A 36 -22.24 2.21 -8.24
N ARG A 37 -21.37 1.88 -9.20
CA ARG A 37 -21.66 0.88 -10.24
C ARG A 37 -21.57 -0.55 -9.71
N TRP A 38 -20.78 -0.76 -8.67
CA TRP A 38 -20.47 -2.06 -8.10
C TRP A 38 -21.42 -2.55 -7.01
N LEU A 39 -22.27 -1.70 -6.47
CA LEU A 39 -23.40 -2.10 -5.60
C LEU A 39 -24.27 -3.22 -6.20
N LYS A 40 -24.05 -3.54 -7.50
CA LYS A 40 -24.72 -4.61 -8.24
C LYS A 40 -23.90 -5.87 -8.48
N THR A 41 -22.60 -5.89 -8.17
CA THR A 41 -21.67 -7.01 -8.42
C THR A 41 -20.65 -7.15 -7.28
N LYS A 42 -20.32 -8.36 -6.91
CA LYS A 42 -19.64 -8.80 -5.68
C LYS A 42 -18.13 -8.49 -5.53
N ILE A 43 -17.62 -7.28 -5.67
CA ILE A 43 -16.38 -6.94 -4.96
C ILE A 43 -16.78 -6.21 -3.69
N GLU A 44 -17.02 -6.96 -2.66
CA GLU A 44 -17.64 -6.46 -1.43
C GLU A 44 -16.74 -5.53 -0.61
N GLN A 45 -15.49 -5.25 -1.02
CA GLN A 45 -14.53 -4.87 0.01
C GLN A 45 -13.45 -3.84 -0.38
N PHE A 46 -13.51 -3.18 -1.53
CA PHE A 46 -12.57 -2.09 -1.77
C PHE A 46 -12.98 -0.84 -0.99
N VAL A 47 -12.11 -0.38 -0.09
CA VAL A 47 -12.28 0.85 0.70
C VAL A 47 -11.10 1.78 0.42
N ALA A 48 -11.39 3.04 0.05
CA ALA A 48 -10.37 4.05 -0.13
C ALA A 48 -9.70 4.41 1.21
N ALA A 49 -8.39 4.58 1.21
CA ALA A 49 -7.68 5.15 2.34
C ALA A 49 -7.85 6.67 2.42
N ASP A 50 -7.47 7.28 3.55
CA ASP A 50 -7.24 8.72 3.61
C ASP A 50 -5.93 9.05 2.90
N TYR A 51 -6.01 9.35 1.61
CA TYR A 51 -4.85 9.63 0.77
C TYR A 51 -4.08 10.89 1.17
N ARG A 52 -4.74 11.84 1.86
CA ARG A 52 -4.06 13.02 2.42
C ARG A 52 -3.13 12.59 3.54
N LEU A 53 -3.64 11.84 4.52
CA LEU A 53 -2.86 11.30 5.63
C LEU A 53 -1.75 10.37 5.14
N VAL A 54 -2.02 9.54 4.13
CA VAL A 54 -1.00 8.69 3.50
C VAL A 54 0.12 9.52 2.89
N TYR A 55 -0.21 10.56 2.10
CA TYR A 55 0.81 11.46 1.52
C TYR A 55 1.66 12.13 2.60
N GLN A 56 1.03 12.68 3.63
CA GLN A 56 1.71 13.35 4.74
C GLN A 56 2.63 12.39 5.50
N THR A 57 2.16 11.17 5.75
CA THR A 57 2.95 10.11 6.38
C THR A 57 4.19 9.73 5.55
N LEU A 58 4.01 9.46 4.26
CA LEU A 58 5.11 9.10 3.36
C LEU A 58 6.11 10.26 3.21
N ARG A 59 5.62 11.49 3.12
CA ARG A 59 6.46 12.68 3.08
C ARG A 59 7.29 12.81 4.36
N TRP A 60 6.66 12.64 5.52
CA TRP A 60 7.35 12.71 6.81
C TRP A 60 8.43 11.64 6.93
N ILE A 61 8.13 10.38 6.60
CA ILE A 61 9.12 9.28 6.65
C ILE A 61 10.33 9.61 5.78
N LYS A 62 10.10 10.09 4.57
CA LYS A 62 11.16 10.46 3.64
C LYS A 62 12.06 11.54 4.23
N ASP A 63 11.49 12.56 4.85
CA ASP A 63 12.22 13.70 5.40
C ASP A 63 13.00 13.33 6.69
N GLN A 64 12.69 12.20 7.34
CA GLN A 64 13.42 11.72 8.53
C GLN A 64 14.72 10.97 8.23
N GLU A 65 15.07 10.76 6.95
CA GLU A 65 16.25 9.96 6.55
C GLU A 65 16.30 8.55 7.18
N LEU A 66 15.12 7.98 7.47
CA LEU A 66 14.99 6.66 8.11
C LEU A 66 15.13 5.49 7.13
N LEU A 67 15.09 5.76 5.84
CA LEU A 67 14.91 4.76 4.80
C LEU A 67 16.25 4.19 4.33
N ILE A 68 16.27 2.87 4.08
CA ILE A 68 17.42 2.14 3.52
C ILE A 68 17.48 2.23 1.99
N GLY A 69 16.49 2.81 1.35
CA GLY A 69 16.40 2.92 -0.10
C GLY A 69 15.15 3.66 -0.54
N ARG A 70 14.82 3.58 -1.84
CA ARG A 70 13.66 4.25 -2.43
C ARG A 70 12.62 3.28 -2.98
N ALA A 71 12.89 1.98 -3.01
CA ALA A 71 11.94 0.99 -3.48
C ALA A 71 10.74 0.94 -2.54
N PHE A 72 9.56 1.10 -3.12
CA PHE A 72 8.27 1.17 -2.43
C PHE A 72 7.33 0.09 -2.97
N LEU A 73 6.67 -0.62 -2.07
CA LEU A 73 5.69 -1.65 -2.42
C LEU A 73 4.33 -1.33 -1.81
N GLU A 74 3.28 -1.39 -2.62
CA GLU A 74 1.88 -1.33 -2.18
C GLU A 74 1.24 -2.71 -2.26
N TRP A 75 0.86 -3.27 -1.11
CA TRP A 75 0.10 -4.51 -1.01
C TRP A 75 -1.40 -4.26 -1.22
N GLY A 76 -1.99 -4.88 -2.24
CA GLY A 76 -3.39 -4.66 -2.60
C GLY A 76 -3.60 -3.24 -3.12
N SER A 77 -2.95 -2.90 -4.23
CA SER A 77 -2.86 -1.51 -4.69
C SER A 77 -4.19 -0.90 -5.17
N GLY A 78 -5.20 -1.71 -5.45
CA GLY A 78 -6.49 -1.21 -5.87
C GLY A 78 -6.41 -0.25 -7.06
N PHE A 79 -6.75 1.01 -6.82
CA PHE A 79 -6.63 2.10 -7.79
C PHE A 79 -5.20 2.65 -7.95
N ALA A 80 -4.20 2.07 -7.29
CA ALA A 80 -2.79 2.50 -7.31
C ALA A 80 -2.57 3.98 -6.92
N VAL A 81 -3.48 4.55 -6.14
CA VAL A 81 -3.38 5.97 -5.73
C VAL A 81 -2.17 6.17 -4.83
N VAL A 82 -1.93 5.26 -3.88
CA VAL A 82 -0.80 5.36 -2.95
C VAL A 82 0.52 5.18 -3.68
N SER A 83 0.62 4.22 -4.61
CA SER A 83 1.80 4.05 -5.47
C SER A 83 2.12 5.31 -6.27
N CYS A 84 1.10 5.97 -6.85
CA CYS A 84 1.30 7.24 -7.55
C CYS A 84 1.75 8.37 -6.60
N LEU A 85 1.19 8.46 -5.38
CA LEU A 85 1.63 9.42 -4.37
C LEU A 85 3.08 9.16 -3.95
N ALA A 86 3.48 7.90 -3.84
CA ALA A 86 4.86 7.53 -3.52
C ALA A 86 5.83 7.99 -4.62
N THR A 87 5.49 7.82 -5.91
CA THR A 87 6.35 8.34 -7.00
C THR A 87 6.47 9.85 -7.00
N GLU A 88 5.42 10.59 -6.67
CA GLU A 88 5.46 12.04 -6.50
C GLU A 88 6.44 12.49 -5.40
N LEU A 89 6.65 11.62 -4.42
CA LEU A 89 7.63 11.82 -3.36
C LEU A 89 9.03 11.29 -3.73
N GLY A 90 9.21 10.72 -4.92
CA GLY A 90 10.49 10.23 -5.45
C GLY A 90 10.82 8.81 -5.03
N PHE A 91 9.83 8.00 -4.66
CA PHE A 91 9.98 6.56 -4.51
C PHE A 91 9.91 5.86 -5.87
N ASP A 92 10.55 4.71 -5.95
CA ASP A 92 10.43 3.77 -7.07
C ASP A 92 9.32 2.78 -6.71
N ALA A 93 8.09 3.02 -7.19
CA ALA A 93 6.91 2.36 -6.68
C ALA A 93 6.46 1.16 -7.52
N VAL A 94 6.18 0.06 -6.82
CA VAL A 94 5.52 -1.15 -7.32
C VAL A 94 4.19 -1.31 -6.60
N GLY A 95 3.12 -1.62 -7.35
CA GLY A 95 1.82 -2.02 -6.79
C GLY A 95 1.49 -3.45 -7.21
N ILE A 96 1.05 -4.27 -6.25
CA ILE A 96 0.55 -5.63 -6.52
C ILE A 96 -0.95 -5.64 -6.23
N GLU A 97 -1.76 -6.08 -7.22
CA GLU A 97 -3.22 -6.17 -7.09
C GLU A 97 -3.72 -7.52 -7.63
N SER A 98 -4.51 -8.22 -6.83
CA SER A 98 -5.06 -9.52 -7.21
C SER A 98 -6.31 -9.40 -8.07
N GLU A 99 -7.15 -8.40 -7.79
CA GLU A 99 -8.43 -8.21 -8.45
C GLU A 99 -8.27 -7.49 -9.80
N HIS A 100 -8.57 -8.21 -10.88
CA HIS A 100 -8.37 -7.72 -12.25
C HIS A 100 -9.09 -6.39 -12.53
N ASP A 101 -10.30 -6.21 -12.04
CA ASP A 101 -11.06 -4.99 -12.28
C ASP A 101 -10.49 -3.78 -11.52
N LEU A 102 -9.93 -4.00 -10.33
CA LEU A 102 -9.20 -2.97 -9.58
C LEU A 102 -7.87 -2.63 -10.27
N LEU A 103 -7.13 -3.64 -10.72
CA LEU A 103 -5.92 -3.46 -11.52
C LEU A 103 -6.16 -2.56 -12.74
N LEU A 104 -7.26 -2.79 -13.48
CA LEU A 104 -7.64 -1.95 -14.63
C LEU A 104 -7.94 -0.49 -14.23
N GLN A 105 -8.47 -0.26 -13.02
CA GLN A 105 -8.65 1.09 -12.51
C GLN A 105 -7.29 1.70 -12.10
N GLY A 106 -6.40 0.92 -11.53
CA GLY A 106 -5.04 1.33 -11.21
C GLY A 106 -4.26 1.79 -12.45
N ILE A 107 -4.31 1.02 -13.54
CA ILE A 107 -3.72 1.40 -14.84
C ILE A 107 -4.24 2.77 -15.31
N LYS A 108 -5.56 3.00 -15.24
CA LYS A 108 -6.15 4.30 -15.62
C LYS A 108 -5.68 5.44 -14.70
N THR A 109 -5.42 5.17 -13.42
CA THR A 109 -4.88 6.16 -12.50
C THR A 109 -3.46 6.55 -12.88
N ILE A 110 -2.64 5.54 -13.20
CA ILE A 110 -1.25 5.73 -13.66
C ILE A 110 -1.21 6.51 -14.98
N ASP A 111 -2.02 6.11 -15.96
CA ASP A 111 -2.11 6.80 -17.26
C ASP A 111 -2.51 8.28 -17.10
N HIS A 112 -3.46 8.55 -16.20
CA HIS A 112 -3.93 9.92 -15.95
C HIS A 112 -2.90 10.78 -15.22
N SER A 113 -2.17 10.21 -14.26
CA SER A 113 -1.15 10.91 -13.49
C SER A 113 0.18 11.04 -14.21
N GLY A 114 0.48 10.12 -15.15
CA GLY A 114 1.80 9.97 -15.76
C GLY A 114 2.86 9.45 -14.79
N ALA A 115 2.46 8.89 -13.64
CA ALA A 115 3.36 8.39 -12.62
C ALA A 115 4.10 7.13 -13.09
N PRO A 116 5.42 7.01 -12.88
CA PRO A 116 6.18 5.82 -13.30
C PRO A 116 6.03 4.67 -12.30
N VAL A 117 4.81 4.18 -12.11
CA VAL A 117 4.49 3.05 -11.24
C VAL A 117 4.55 1.75 -12.05
N GLN A 118 5.22 0.73 -11.52
CA GLN A 118 5.09 -0.63 -12.01
C GLN A 118 3.91 -1.30 -11.29
N LEU A 119 2.85 -1.63 -12.04
CA LEU A 119 1.65 -2.27 -11.50
C LEU A 119 1.52 -3.67 -12.08
N VAL A 120 1.37 -4.67 -11.21
CA VAL A 120 1.29 -6.08 -11.61
C VAL A 120 0.07 -6.75 -11.01
N GLN A 121 -0.47 -7.74 -11.74
CA GLN A 121 -1.53 -8.61 -11.24
C GLN A 121 -0.93 -9.78 -10.48
N GLY A 122 -1.31 -9.97 -9.22
CA GLY A 122 -0.80 -11.10 -8.45
C GLY A 122 -1.18 -11.06 -6.99
N ASN A 123 -0.74 -12.08 -6.29
CA ASN A 123 -0.80 -12.14 -4.83
C ASN A 123 0.42 -11.38 -4.24
N PHE A 124 0.18 -10.50 -3.31
CA PHE A 124 1.23 -9.74 -2.60
C PHE A 124 1.87 -10.52 -1.45
N LEU A 125 1.31 -11.68 -1.08
CA LEU A 125 1.91 -12.51 -0.04
C LEU A 125 3.11 -13.29 -0.63
N PRO A 126 4.30 -13.17 -0.03
CA PRO A 126 5.45 -13.96 -0.46
C PRO A 126 5.22 -15.46 -0.16
N PRO A 127 5.85 -16.37 -0.91
CA PRO A 127 5.72 -17.81 -0.69
C PRO A 127 6.05 -18.21 0.77
N GLY A 128 5.16 -18.97 1.39
CA GLY A 128 5.28 -19.40 2.78
C GLY A 128 4.69 -18.43 3.82
N ALA A 129 4.16 -17.29 3.40
CA ALA A 129 3.51 -16.33 4.30
C ALA A 129 2.24 -16.91 4.93
N GLU A 130 1.54 -17.80 4.23
CA GLU A 130 0.32 -18.48 4.72
C GLU A 130 0.55 -19.23 6.03
N ALA A 131 1.78 -19.71 6.27
CA ALA A 131 2.13 -20.40 7.51
C ALA A 131 2.16 -19.47 8.75
N LEU A 132 2.15 -18.17 8.55
CA LEU A 132 2.12 -17.15 9.62
C LEU A 132 0.70 -16.71 9.97
N ALA A 133 -0.28 -17.15 9.20
CA ALA A 133 -1.67 -16.74 9.40
C ALA A 133 -2.24 -17.40 10.67
N PRO A 134 -2.85 -16.61 11.59
CA PRO A 134 -3.50 -17.16 12.76
C PRO A 134 -4.80 -17.92 12.43
N ASP A 135 -5.37 -17.61 11.26
CA ASP A 135 -6.61 -18.16 10.75
C ASP A 135 -6.52 -18.35 9.24
N THR A 136 -6.89 -19.52 8.73
CA THR A 136 -6.87 -19.86 7.31
C THR A 136 -8.00 -19.21 6.51
N THR A 137 -8.92 -18.53 7.16
CA THR A 137 -10.06 -17.82 6.53
C THR A 137 -9.79 -16.32 6.31
N LEU A 138 -8.57 -15.86 6.57
CA LEU A 138 -8.22 -14.46 6.35
C LEU A 138 -8.42 -14.07 4.87
N PRO A 139 -9.07 -12.93 4.59
CA PRO A 139 -9.30 -12.46 3.22
C PRO A 139 -8.05 -12.44 2.35
N SER A 140 -6.92 -11.97 2.87
CA SER A 140 -5.64 -11.93 2.12
C SER A 140 -5.14 -13.30 1.66
N LEU A 141 -5.55 -14.40 2.30
CA LEU A 141 -5.23 -15.76 1.87
C LEU A 141 -6.16 -16.28 0.75
N GLY A 142 -7.33 -15.67 0.61
CA GLY A 142 -8.34 -16.05 -0.38
C GLY A 142 -8.02 -15.62 -1.81
N HIS A 143 -7.06 -14.73 -1.99
CA HIS A 143 -6.64 -14.24 -3.29
C HIS A 143 -5.71 -15.25 -3.97
N GLY A 144 -6.30 -16.10 -4.82
CA GLY A 144 -5.54 -16.99 -5.72
C GLY A 144 -4.85 -16.15 -6.81
N GLY A 145 -3.85 -16.77 -7.48
CA GLY A 145 -3.17 -16.12 -8.61
C GLY A 145 -1.66 -16.31 -8.56
N PRO A 146 -0.95 -15.79 -9.58
CA PRO A 146 0.51 -15.83 -9.59
C PRO A 146 1.08 -15.01 -8.43
N ASN A 147 2.29 -15.33 -8.03
CA ASN A 147 3.05 -14.51 -7.11
C ASN A 147 3.41 -13.17 -7.80
N GLY A 148 2.99 -12.06 -7.24
CA GLY A 148 3.25 -10.74 -7.82
C GLY A 148 4.73 -10.36 -7.84
N TYR A 149 5.54 -10.94 -6.97
CA TYR A 149 6.99 -10.69 -6.92
C TYR A 149 7.73 -11.27 -8.13
N ASP A 150 7.27 -12.41 -8.66
CA ASP A 150 7.86 -13.03 -9.86
C ASP A 150 7.71 -12.14 -11.10
N GLU A 151 6.60 -11.37 -11.19
CA GLU A 151 6.32 -10.48 -12.32
C GLU A 151 7.18 -9.21 -12.30
N VAL A 152 7.70 -8.82 -11.14
CA VAL A 152 8.56 -7.63 -10.99
C VAL A 152 10.04 -7.97 -10.90
N ASP A 153 10.40 -9.27 -10.85
CA ASP A 153 11.77 -9.76 -10.64
C ASP A 153 12.41 -9.14 -9.38
N MET A 154 11.62 -9.06 -8.31
CA MET A 154 12.01 -8.51 -6.99
C MET A 154 11.45 -9.38 -5.89
N GLU A 155 12.12 -9.35 -4.74
CA GLU A 155 11.65 -9.99 -3.51
C GLU A 155 11.19 -8.93 -2.49
N ILE A 156 10.44 -9.35 -1.48
CA ILE A 156 9.94 -8.42 -0.46
C ILE A 156 11.04 -7.67 0.28
N ASP A 157 12.25 -8.24 0.39
CA ASP A 157 13.40 -7.63 1.06
C ASP A 157 14.18 -6.64 0.17
N ASP A 158 13.80 -6.48 -1.09
CA ASP A 158 14.28 -5.40 -1.95
C ASP A 158 13.62 -4.05 -1.65
N PHE A 159 12.49 -4.05 -0.93
CA PHE A 159 11.73 -2.84 -0.67
C PHE A 159 12.11 -2.16 0.64
N ALA A 160 12.34 -0.84 0.56
CA ALA A 160 12.61 0.01 1.72
C ALA A 160 11.35 0.40 2.49
N VAL A 161 10.23 0.53 1.78
CA VAL A 161 8.92 0.86 2.34
C VAL A 161 7.88 -0.10 1.78
N ILE A 162 7.08 -0.68 2.66
CA ILE A 162 5.91 -1.48 2.30
C ILE A 162 4.68 -0.78 2.87
N TYR A 163 3.73 -0.46 2.00
CA TYR A 163 2.43 0.08 2.40
C TYR A 163 1.38 -1.00 2.37
N SER A 164 0.50 -0.99 3.35
CA SER A 164 -0.63 -1.92 3.45
C SER A 164 -1.86 -1.25 4.04
N TYR A 165 -3.04 -1.64 3.53
CA TYR A 165 -4.32 -1.38 4.15
C TYR A 165 -4.98 -2.73 4.45
N PRO A 166 -4.66 -3.35 5.59
CA PRO A 166 -5.16 -4.68 5.91
C PRO A 166 -6.67 -4.68 6.16
N TRP A 167 -7.31 -5.79 5.84
CA TRP A 167 -8.69 -6.04 6.24
C TRP A 167 -8.83 -6.00 7.76
N PRO A 168 -10.03 -5.68 8.30
CA PRO A 168 -10.27 -5.74 9.72
C PRO A 168 -9.85 -7.10 10.31
N GLY A 169 -8.93 -7.08 11.28
CA GLY A 169 -8.37 -8.28 11.90
C GLY A 169 -7.07 -8.82 11.30
N GLU A 170 -6.65 -8.37 10.12
CA GLU A 170 -5.43 -8.87 9.46
C GLU A 170 -4.14 -8.10 9.81
N GLY A 171 -4.22 -6.98 10.53
CA GLY A 171 -3.04 -6.16 10.82
C GLY A 171 -1.88 -6.94 11.43
N VAL A 172 -2.15 -7.83 12.40
CA VAL A 172 -1.12 -8.68 13.03
C VAL A 172 -0.51 -9.66 12.03
N PHE A 173 -1.29 -10.18 11.11
CA PHE A 173 -0.80 -11.06 10.05
C PHE A 173 0.16 -10.31 9.11
N HIS A 174 -0.23 -9.14 8.60
CA HIS A 174 0.63 -8.29 7.77
C HIS A 174 1.94 -7.90 8.49
N GLU A 175 1.87 -7.58 9.78
CA GLU A 175 3.06 -7.34 10.59
C GLU A 175 3.98 -8.57 10.69
N SER A 176 3.40 -9.76 10.80
CA SER A 176 4.16 -11.02 10.89
C SER A 176 4.84 -11.35 9.57
N VAL A 177 4.15 -11.13 8.44
CA VAL A 177 4.71 -11.28 7.09
C VAL A 177 5.86 -10.29 6.90
N PHE A 178 5.65 -9.02 7.22
CA PHE A 178 6.71 -8.00 7.16
C PHE A 178 7.91 -8.38 8.03
N GLU A 179 7.69 -8.76 9.29
CA GLU A 179 8.78 -9.15 10.19
C GLU A 179 9.58 -10.34 9.66
N ARG A 180 8.91 -11.30 9.04
CA ARG A 180 9.57 -12.50 8.52
C ARG A 180 10.38 -12.25 7.26
N PHE A 181 9.81 -11.52 6.29
CA PHE A 181 10.32 -11.49 4.92
C PHE A 181 11.02 -10.17 4.53
N ALA A 182 10.63 -9.00 5.07
CA ALA A 182 11.23 -7.73 4.65
C ALA A 182 12.71 -7.59 5.06
N ALA A 183 13.41 -6.64 4.45
CA ALA A 183 14.80 -6.31 4.81
C ALA A 183 14.94 -5.71 6.21
N ILE A 184 16.09 -5.89 6.84
CA ILE A 184 16.44 -5.14 8.04
C ILE A 184 16.54 -3.65 7.69
N GLY A 185 15.87 -2.80 8.45
CA GLY A 185 15.80 -1.36 8.19
C GLY A 185 14.60 -0.94 7.33
N ALA A 186 13.89 -1.87 6.66
CA ALA A 186 12.65 -1.58 5.97
C ALA A 186 11.56 -1.07 6.92
N VAL A 187 10.61 -0.30 6.38
CA VAL A 187 9.49 0.28 7.11
C VAL A 187 8.16 -0.24 6.55
N LEU A 188 7.32 -0.79 7.42
CA LEU A 188 5.92 -1.07 7.12
C LEU A 188 5.08 0.14 7.52
N VAL A 189 4.26 0.61 6.59
CA VAL A 189 3.29 1.69 6.78
C VAL A 189 1.91 1.11 6.60
N MET A 190 1.13 1.01 7.68
CA MET A 190 -0.23 0.48 7.63
C MET A 190 -1.25 1.58 7.86
N PHE A 191 -2.24 1.68 6.97
CA PHE A 191 -3.45 2.44 7.23
C PHE A 191 -4.42 1.56 8.00
N CYS A 192 -4.73 1.92 9.25
CA CYS A 192 -5.55 1.08 10.16
C CYS A 192 -7.00 1.53 10.26
N GLY A 193 -7.36 2.63 9.58
CA GLY A 193 -8.70 3.20 9.58
C GLY A 193 -8.67 4.72 9.60
N PRO A 194 -9.83 5.38 9.71
CA PRO A 194 -9.89 6.82 9.71
C PRO A 194 -8.95 7.42 10.76
N TYR A 195 -8.04 8.28 10.30
CA TYR A 195 -7.07 9.01 11.13
C TYR A 195 -6.02 8.15 11.84
N GLU A 196 -5.85 6.88 11.46
CA GLU A 196 -4.90 5.99 12.12
C GLU A 196 -3.91 5.39 11.11
N MET A 197 -2.64 5.75 11.30
CA MET A 197 -1.50 5.13 10.62
C MET A 197 -0.62 4.44 11.65
N ARG A 198 -0.21 3.23 11.33
CA ARG A 198 0.76 2.49 12.14
C ARG A 198 2.02 2.22 11.36
N MET A 199 3.17 2.47 11.98
CA MET A 199 4.45 2.26 11.32
C MET A 199 5.36 1.40 12.16
N LEU A 200 6.04 0.48 11.48
CA LEU A 200 6.98 -0.45 12.09
C LEU A 200 8.26 -0.48 11.27
N ARG A 201 9.41 -0.48 11.94
CA ARG A 201 10.72 -0.71 11.32
C ARG A 201 11.24 -2.09 11.69
N LYS A 202 11.72 -2.84 10.71
CA LYS A 202 12.43 -4.10 11.00
C LYS A 202 13.83 -3.80 11.50
N VAL A 203 14.19 -4.29 12.68
CA VAL A 203 15.49 -4.00 13.34
C VAL A 203 16.39 -5.23 13.50
N LYS A 204 15.84 -6.42 13.37
CA LYS A 204 16.58 -7.71 13.36
C LYS A 204 15.72 -8.78 12.69
#